data_c09720b21c8f501944a029853c718a6b
#
_entry.id   c09720b21c8f501944a029853c718a6b
#
_cell.length_a   1.000
_cell.length_b   1.000
_cell.length_c   1.000
_cell.angle_alpha   90.00
_cell.angle_beta   90.00
_cell.angle_gamma   90.00
#
_symmetry.space_group_name_H-M   'P 1'
#
loop_
_entity.id
_entity.type
_entity.pdbx_description
1 polymer ?
#
loop_
_entity_poly.entity_id
_entity_poly.type
_entity_poly.pdbx_seq_one_letter_code
_entity_poly.pdbx_strand_id
1 'polypeptide(L)'
;MIYLVATTLLCIGFFLKTLSIEISAIKARTGDSERIFNEQMAISDDFSAIFQTYRSLETAKTTNPEFFMNSIAAKKLEIGNKIQTLPSKDVLIHQYILSKMDNFLRTRDSIAMMKRTEDIVRADLIRCNEENKNVTRRLSVGRLSYDRK
;
A
#
# COMPACT_ATOMS: atom_id res chain seq x y z
N MET A 1 -64.77 -24.80 22.71
CA MET A 1 -63.55 -25.66 22.60
C MET A 1 -62.97 -25.57 21.16
N ILE A 2 -63.73 -25.87 20.10
CA ILE A 2 -63.18 -25.88 18.73
C ILE A 2 -62.62 -24.52 18.27
N TYR A 3 -63.26 -23.41 18.56
CA TYR A 3 -62.79 -22.08 18.24
C TYR A 3 -61.47 -21.70 18.95
N LEU A 4 -61.27 -22.11 20.20
CA LEU A 4 -60.04 -21.87 20.92
C LEU A 4 -58.84 -22.64 20.27
N VAL A 5 -59.06 -23.87 19.91
CA VAL A 5 -58.02 -24.67 19.19
C VAL A 5 -57.69 -24.09 17.81
N ALA A 6 -58.69 -23.64 17.08
CA ALA A 6 -58.49 -23.01 15.77
C ALA A 6 -57.73 -21.70 15.87
N THR A 7 -58.03 -20.84 16.84
CA THR A 7 -57.30 -19.57 17.04
C THR A 7 -55.84 -19.79 17.50
N THR A 8 -55.58 -20.75 18.38
CA THR A 8 -54.22 -21.09 18.78
C THR A 8 -53.37 -21.62 17.63
N LEU A 9 -53.94 -22.49 16.77
CA LEU A 9 -53.24 -22.99 15.57
C LEU A 9 -52.94 -21.87 14.57
N LEU A 10 -53.87 -20.93 14.36
CA LEU A 10 -53.63 -19.76 13.52
C LEU A 10 -52.50 -18.86 14.08
N CYS A 11 -52.53 -18.58 15.40
CA CYS A 11 -51.46 -17.79 16.05
C CYS A 11 -50.07 -18.45 15.91
N ILE A 12 -50.00 -19.76 16.15
CA ILE A 12 -48.75 -20.52 15.98
C ILE A 12 -48.29 -20.47 14.52
N GLY A 13 -49.20 -20.66 13.54
CA GLY A 13 -48.85 -20.56 12.12
C GLY A 13 -48.32 -19.19 11.72
N PHE A 14 -48.95 -18.11 12.17
CA PHE A 14 -48.45 -16.75 11.95
C PHE A 14 -47.11 -16.52 12.59
N PHE A 15 -46.92 -16.95 13.82
CA PHE A 15 -45.66 -16.79 14.53
C PHE A 15 -44.50 -17.52 13.83
N LEU A 16 -44.71 -18.77 13.44
CA LEU A 16 -43.69 -19.53 12.71
C LEU A 16 -43.35 -18.91 11.34
N LYS A 17 -44.38 -18.39 10.62
CA LYS A 17 -44.16 -17.71 9.33
C LYS A 17 -43.37 -16.42 9.51
N THR A 18 -43.69 -15.59 10.50
CA THR A 18 -42.97 -14.36 10.82
C THR A 18 -41.50 -14.65 11.19
N LEU A 19 -41.30 -15.66 12.05
CA LEU A 19 -39.96 -16.09 12.49
C LEU A 19 -39.11 -16.58 11.32
N SER A 20 -39.67 -17.34 10.40
CA SER A 20 -39.02 -17.79 9.17
C SER A 20 -38.58 -16.63 8.26
N ILE A 21 -39.44 -15.62 8.10
CA ILE A 21 -39.15 -14.42 7.30
C ILE A 21 -38.02 -13.61 7.96
N GLU A 22 -38.06 -13.39 9.27
CA GLU A 22 -37.02 -12.66 10.01
C GLU A 22 -35.69 -13.38 9.95
N ILE A 23 -35.65 -14.68 10.16
CA ILE A 23 -34.40 -15.47 10.10
C ILE A 23 -33.82 -15.40 8.68
N SER A 24 -34.62 -15.51 7.63
CA SER A 24 -34.13 -15.39 6.27
C SER A 24 -33.59 -13.99 5.95
N ALA A 25 -34.23 -12.94 6.45
CA ALA A 25 -33.76 -11.55 6.28
C ALA A 25 -32.46 -11.28 7.05
N ILE A 26 -32.33 -11.81 8.26
CA ILE A 26 -31.08 -11.71 9.04
C ILE A 26 -29.96 -12.45 8.32
N LYS A 27 -30.22 -13.66 7.86
CA LYS A 27 -29.23 -14.48 7.14
C LYS A 27 -28.75 -13.82 5.85
N ALA A 28 -29.66 -13.19 5.10
CA ALA A 28 -29.31 -12.43 3.90
C ALA A 28 -28.42 -11.22 4.25
N ARG A 29 -28.78 -10.43 5.28
CA ARG A 29 -28.00 -9.27 5.74
C ARG A 29 -26.62 -9.67 6.26
N THR A 30 -26.52 -10.78 6.99
CA THR A 30 -25.24 -11.29 7.49
C THR A 30 -24.35 -11.72 6.32
N GLY A 31 -24.89 -12.43 5.34
CA GLY A 31 -24.12 -12.83 4.14
C GLY A 31 -23.61 -11.65 3.33
N ASP A 32 -24.43 -10.59 3.16
CA ASP A 32 -23.99 -9.37 2.48
C ASP A 32 -22.89 -8.64 3.28
N SER A 33 -23.01 -8.55 4.61
CA SER A 33 -21.99 -7.98 5.47
C SER A 33 -20.66 -8.75 5.40
N GLU A 34 -20.71 -10.07 5.45
CA GLU A 34 -19.51 -10.91 5.33
C GLU A 34 -18.85 -10.75 3.97
N ARG A 35 -19.63 -10.68 2.89
CA ARG A 35 -19.11 -10.44 1.55
C ARG A 35 -18.40 -9.10 1.47
N ILE A 36 -19.04 -8.01 1.93
CA ILE A 36 -18.46 -6.67 1.95
C ILE A 36 -17.16 -6.65 2.77
N PHE A 37 -17.15 -7.28 3.94
CA PHE A 37 -15.98 -7.37 4.79
C PHE A 37 -14.82 -8.11 4.09
N ASN A 38 -15.09 -9.24 3.46
CA ASN A 38 -14.07 -10.00 2.75
C ASN A 38 -13.49 -9.23 1.55
N GLU A 39 -14.33 -8.49 0.82
CA GLU A 39 -13.88 -7.63 -0.28
C GLU A 39 -13.04 -6.44 0.23
N GLN A 40 -13.39 -5.84 1.37
CA GLN A 40 -12.58 -4.79 2.02
C GLN A 40 -11.21 -5.34 2.49
N MET A 41 -11.18 -6.54 3.03
CA MET A 41 -9.92 -7.22 3.39
C MET A 41 -9.05 -7.44 2.15
N ALA A 42 -9.62 -7.95 1.07
CA ALA A 42 -8.89 -8.16 -0.18
C ALA A 42 -8.32 -6.84 -0.75
N ILE A 43 -9.06 -5.74 -0.68
CA ILE A 43 -8.57 -4.42 -1.08
C ILE A 43 -7.40 -3.97 -0.17
N SER A 44 -7.50 -4.20 1.15
CA SER A 44 -6.43 -3.89 2.10
C SER A 44 -5.15 -4.69 1.83
N ASP A 45 -5.30 -5.96 1.49
CA ASP A 45 -4.18 -6.84 1.11
C ASP A 45 -3.52 -6.36 -0.19
N ASP A 46 -4.30 -5.93 -1.17
CA ASP A 46 -3.78 -5.35 -2.41
C ASP A 46 -3.00 -4.05 -2.16
N PHE A 47 -3.47 -3.17 -1.28
CA PHE A 47 -2.69 -2.01 -0.85
C PHE A 47 -1.37 -2.42 -0.19
N SER A 48 -1.42 -3.39 0.71
CA SER A 48 -0.22 -3.92 1.38
C SER A 48 0.77 -4.49 0.36
N ALA A 49 0.29 -5.21 -0.66
CA ALA A 49 1.12 -5.75 -1.74
C ALA A 49 1.80 -4.63 -2.56
N ILE A 50 1.10 -3.52 -2.84
CA ILE A 50 1.69 -2.36 -3.52
C ILE A 50 2.84 -1.79 -2.67
N PHE A 51 2.63 -1.57 -1.38
CA PHE A 51 3.66 -1.04 -0.49
C PHE A 51 4.86 -1.98 -0.34
N GLN A 52 4.63 -3.29 -0.28
CA GLN A 52 5.69 -4.29 -0.25
C GLN A 52 6.49 -4.32 -1.56
N THR A 53 5.80 -4.28 -2.71
CA THR A 53 6.44 -4.20 -4.02
C THR A 53 7.32 -2.96 -4.12
N TYR A 54 6.83 -1.83 -3.64
CA TYR A 54 7.59 -0.59 -3.62
C TYR A 54 8.81 -0.66 -2.69
N ARG A 55 8.67 -1.29 -1.52
CA ARG A 55 9.77 -1.50 -0.58
C ARG A 55 10.85 -2.41 -1.14
N SER A 56 10.46 -3.46 -1.86
CA SER A 56 11.42 -4.37 -2.51
C SER A 56 12.22 -3.68 -3.62
N LEU A 57 11.64 -2.72 -4.32
CA LEU A 57 12.30 -1.91 -5.33
C LEU A 57 13.44 -1.05 -4.72
N GLU A 58 13.26 -0.54 -3.52
CA GLU A 58 14.28 0.25 -2.81
C GLU A 58 15.52 -0.60 -2.44
N THR A 59 15.31 -1.89 -2.15
CA THR A 59 16.39 -2.81 -1.76
C THR A 59 17.05 -3.52 -2.95
N ALA A 60 16.38 -3.64 -4.09
CA ALA A 60 16.87 -4.33 -5.26
C ALA A 60 17.71 -3.40 -6.16
N LYS A 61 19.02 -3.44 -5.99
CA LYS A 61 19.99 -2.63 -6.78
C LYS A 61 20.00 -2.90 -8.30
N THR A 62 19.36 -3.96 -8.78
CA THR A 62 19.53 -4.50 -10.15
C THR A 62 18.23 -4.68 -10.93
N THR A 63 17.08 -4.32 -10.40
CA THR A 63 15.80 -4.63 -11.01
C THR A 63 15.31 -3.44 -11.85
N ASN A 64 14.76 -3.74 -13.03
CA ASN A 64 14.19 -2.75 -13.94
C ASN A 64 13.05 -1.98 -13.23
N PRO A 65 13.21 -0.69 -12.91
CA PRO A 65 12.22 0.09 -12.19
C PRO A 65 10.90 0.23 -12.95
N GLU A 66 10.95 0.20 -14.28
CA GLU A 66 9.79 0.34 -15.16
C GLU A 66 8.82 -0.84 -15.02
N PHE A 67 9.35 -2.06 -14.87
CA PHE A 67 8.52 -3.25 -14.63
C PHE A 67 7.73 -3.13 -13.32
N PHE A 68 8.36 -2.64 -12.27
CA PHE A 68 7.69 -2.45 -10.98
C PHE A 68 6.65 -1.34 -11.02
N MET A 69 6.94 -0.23 -11.69
CA MET A 69 5.98 0.87 -11.83
C MET A 69 4.74 0.43 -12.61
N ASN A 70 4.92 -0.37 -13.68
CA ASN A 70 3.81 -0.94 -14.43
C ASN A 70 2.98 -1.93 -13.57
N SER A 71 3.63 -2.74 -12.75
CA SER A 71 2.96 -3.64 -11.81
C SER A 71 2.13 -2.88 -10.75
N ILE A 72 2.68 -1.79 -10.21
CA ILE A 72 1.97 -0.91 -9.25
C ILE A 72 0.77 -0.23 -9.93
N ALA A 73 0.94 0.26 -11.16
CA ALA A 73 -0.14 0.89 -11.91
C ALA A 73 -1.28 -0.11 -12.21
N ALA A 74 -0.95 -1.34 -12.60
CA ALA A 74 -1.93 -2.40 -12.83
C ALA A 74 -2.71 -2.75 -11.56
N LYS A 75 -2.02 -2.93 -10.43
CA LYS A 75 -2.67 -3.19 -9.14
C LYS A 75 -3.54 -2.02 -8.67
N LYS A 76 -3.11 -0.80 -8.88
CA LYS A 76 -3.91 0.39 -8.57
C LYS A 76 -5.21 0.41 -9.37
N LEU A 77 -5.18 0.06 -10.66
CA LEU A 77 -6.37 -0.05 -11.50
C LEU A 77 -7.30 -1.17 -10.99
N GLU A 78 -6.75 -2.32 -10.61
CA GLU A 78 -7.51 -3.43 -10.03
C GLU A 78 -8.23 -3.03 -8.74
N ILE A 79 -7.53 -2.35 -7.82
CA ILE A 79 -8.13 -1.80 -6.60
C ILE A 79 -9.25 -0.81 -6.94
N GLY A 80 -9.04 0.08 -7.91
CA GLY A 80 -10.07 1.03 -8.36
C GLY A 80 -11.33 0.33 -8.84
N ASN A 81 -11.19 -0.74 -9.61
CA ASN A 81 -12.32 -1.56 -10.07
C ASN A 81 -13.03 -2.26 -8.91
N LYS A 82 -12.31 -2.87 -7.97
CA LYS A 82 -12.89 -3.49 -6.77
C LYS A 82 -13.67 -2.50 -5.92
N ILE A 83 -13.13 -1.29 -5.73
CA ILE A 83 -13.80 -0.21 -4.98
C ILE A 83 -15.15 0.17 -5.63
N GLN A 84 -15.23 0.16 -6.96
CA GLN A 84 -16.47 0.50 -7.68
C GLN A 84 -17.58 -0.54 -7.53
N THR A 85 -17.25 -1.79 -7.20
CA THR A 85 -18.24 -2.86 -7.01
C THR A 85 -18.90 -2.82 -5.63
N LEU A 86 -18.35 -2.07 -4.69
CA LEU A 86 -18.82 -1.97 -3.32
C LEU A 86 -19.71 -0.74 -3.09
N PRO A 87 -20.62 -0.77 -2.09
CA PRO A 87 -21.42 0.40 -1.70
C PRO A 87 -20.49 1.58 -1.30
N SER A 88 -20.79 2.76 -1.79
CA SER A 88 -19.94 3.96 -1.62
C SER A 88 -19.61 4.29 -0.15
N LYS A 89 -20.56 4.06 0.76
CA LYS A 89 -20.37 4.31 2.21
C LYS A 89 -19.32 3.38 2.85
N ASP A 90 -19.15 2.19 2.31
CA ASP A 90 -18.29 1.16 2.89
C ASP A 90 -16.85 1.24 2.35
N VAL A 91 -16.61 2.08 1.34
CA VAL A 91 -15.29 2.21 0.66
C VAL A 91 -14.66 3.60 0.76
N LEU A 92 -15.23 4.53 1.52
CA LEU A 92 -14.73 5.91 1.63
C LEU A 92 -13.26 5.98 2.01
N ILE A 93 -12.82 5.15 2.95
CA ILE A 93 -11.42 5.11 3.39
C ILE A 93 -10.53 4.61 2.26
N HIS A 94 -10.93 3.55 1.56
CA HIS A 94 -10.17 2.97 0.46
C HIS A 94 -10.06 3.93 -0.73
N GLN A 95 -11.14 4.65 -1.06
CA GLN A 95 -11.12 5.72 -2.07
C GLN A 95 -10.16 6.85 -1.68
N TYR A 96 -10.18 7.25 -0.42
CA TYR A 96 -9.27 8.28 0.09
C TYR A 96 -7.81 7.82 -0.03
N ILE A 97 -7.49 6.60 0.41
CA ILE A 97 -6.15 6.02 0.30
C ILE A 97 -5.72 5.96 -1.17
N LEU A 98 -6.59 5.48 -2.08
CA LEU A 98 -6.31 5.40 -3.51
C LEU A 98 -6.01 6.77 -4.11
N SER A 99 -6.79 7.80 -3.74
CA SER A 99 -6.58 9.19 -4.21
C SER A 99 -5.27 9.81 -3.73
N LYS A 100 -4.77 9.41 -2.56
CA LYS A 100 -3.51 9.92 -1.97
C LYS A 100 -2.29 9.09 -2.37
N MET A 101 -2.50 7.90 -2.90
CA MET A 101 -1.41 6.97 -3.24
C MET A 101 -0.40 7.58 -4.22
N ASP A 102 -0.82 8.29 -5.25
CA ASP A 102 0.08 8.92 -6.22
C ASP A 102 0.98 9.97 -5.57
N ASN A 103 0.43 10.78 -4.69
CA ASN A 103 1.21 11.77 -3.95
C ASN A 103 2.21 11.09 -3.01
N PHE A 104 1.79 10.02 -2.34
CA PHE A 104 2.66 9.23 -1.47
C PHE A 104 3.82 8.60 -2.26
N LEU A 105 3.53 7.97 -3.38
CA LEU A 105 4.54 7.32 -4.23
C LEU A 105 5.53 8.36 -4.79
N ARG A 106 5.05 9.51 -5.28
CA ARG A 106 5.90 10.62 -5.77
C ARG A 106 6.81 11.18 -4.68
N THR A 107 6.26 11.40 -3.49
CA THR A 107 7.05 11.91 -2.35
C THR A 107 8.16 10.93 -2.00
N ARG A 108 7.85 9.65 -1.97
CA ARG A 108 8.82 8.60 -1.67
C ARG A 108 9.89 8.47 -2.75
N ASP A 109 9.52 8.59 -4.03
CA ASP A 109 10.48 8.63 -5.14
C ASP A 109 11.44 9.81 -5.02
N SER A 110 10.92 10.98 -4.67
CA SER A 110 11.73 12.17 -4.44
C SER A 110 12.73 11.96 -3.29
N ILE A 111 12.30 11.32 -2.19
CA ILE A 111 13.17 10.98 -1.06
C ILE A 111 14.25 9.97 -1.50
N ALA A 112 13.89 8.95 -2.26
CA ALA A 112 14.84 7.97 -2.76
C ALA A 112 15.88 8.60 -3.72
N MET A 113 15.45 9.51 -4.61
CA MET A 113 16.36 10.29 -5.46
C MET A 113 17.31 11.17 -4.64
N MET A 114 16.80 11.91 -3.65
CA MET A 114 17.63 12.74 -2.78
C MET A 114 18.69 11.92 -2.04
N LYS A 115 18.31 10.76 -1.53
CA LYS A 115 19.25 9.84 -0.85
C LYS A 115 20.35 9.35 -1.79
N ARG A 116 20.01 8.97 -3.03
CA ARG A 116 21.01 8.59 -4.04
C ARG A 116 21.97 9.75 -4.37
N THR A 117 21.42 10.96 -4.50
CA THR A 117 22.22 12.16 -4.75
C THR A 117 23.17 12.45 -3.57
N GLU A 118 22.67 12.30 -2.33
CA GLU A 118 23.50 12.42 -1.13
C GLU A 118 24.65 11.42 -1.14
N ASP A 119 24.39 10.16 -1.46
CA ASP A 119 25.43 9.11 -1.53
C ASP A 119 26.49 9.43 -2.59
N ILE A 120 26.09 9.95 -3.76
CA ILE A 120 27.02 10.39 -4.82
C ILE A 120 27.87 11.56 -4.33
N VAL A 121 27.25 12.60 -3.78
CA VAL A 121 27.97 13.78 -3.29
C VAL A 121 28.92 13.41 -2.16
N ARG A 122 28.53 12.50 -1.27
CA ARG A 122 29.40 11.99 -0.19
C ARG A 122 30.60 11.25 -0.76
N ALA A 123 30.40 10.39 -1.76
CA ALA A 123 31.48 9.68 -2.44
C ALA A 123 32.46 10.65 -3.14
N ASP A 124 31.94 11.65 -3.83
CA ASP A 124 32.76 12.69 -4.49
C ASP A 124 33.53 13.54 -3.48
N LEU A 125 32.95 13.88 -2.33
CA LEU A 125 33.62 14.59 -1.27
C LEU A 125 34.79 13.79 -0.68
N ILE A 126 34.59 12.50 -0.44
CA ILE A 126 35.66 11.60 0.04
C ILE A 126 36.79 11.55 -0.99
N ARG A 127 36.45 11.36 -2.28
CA ARG A 127 37.45 11.34 -3.36
C ARG A 127 38.22 12.65 -3.43
N CYS A 128 37.54 13.78 -3.43
CA CYS A 128 38.18 15.10 -3.46
C CYS A 128 39.12 15.33 -2.25
N ASN A 129 38.73 14.89 -1.06
CA ASN A 129 39.57 14.98 0.13
C ASN A 129 40.82 14.09 0.02
N GLU A 130 40.70 12.89 -0.53
CA GLU A 130 41.84 11.99 -0.80
C GLU A 130 42.80 12.59 -1.83
N GLU A 131 42.29 13.13 -2.92
CA GLU A 131 43.09 13.82 -3.95
C GLU A 131 43.81 15.01 -3.37
N ASN A 132 43.14 15.84 -2.56
CA ASN A 132 43.74 16.98 -1.89
C ASN A 132 44.86 16.57 -0.95
N LYS A 133 44.66 15.52 -0.15
CA LYS A 133 45.75 14.95 0.70
C LYS A 133 46.94 14.47 -0.13
N ASN A 134 46.68 13.83 -1.27
CA ASN A 134 47.73 13.34 -2.16
C ASN A 134 48.53 14.49 -2.78
N VAL A 135 47.85 15.55 -3.24
CA VAL A 135 48.46 16.76 -3.78
C VAL A 135 49.31 17.43 -2.68
N THR A 136 48.77 17.64 -1.48
CA THR A 136 49.49 18.23 -0.37
C THR A 136 50.74 17.43 0.02
N ARG A 137 50.61 16.10 0.02
CA ARG A 137 51.75 15.20 0.28
C ARG A 137 52.84 15.32 -0.79
N ARG A 138 52.46 15.36 -2.07
CA ARG A 138 53.44 15.54 -3.19
C ARG A 138 54.14 16.88 -3.13
N LEU A 139 53.42 17.95 -2.79
CA LEU A 139 54.01 19.28 -2.63
C LEU A 139 54.99 19.35 -1.45
N SER A 140 54.66 18.70 -0.33
CA SER A 140 55.57 18.64 0.84
C SER A 140 56.84 17.85 0.56
N VAL A 141 56.74 16.73 -0.17
CA VAL A 141 57.92 15.94 -0.57
C VAL A 141 58.77 16.70 -1.60
N GLY A 142 58.14 17.42 -2.56
CA GLY A 142 58.83 18.28 -3.53
C GLY A 142 59.62 19.43 -2.87
N ARG A 143 59.07 20.06 -1.83
CA ARG A 143 59.82 21.09 -1.04
C ARG A 143 61.03 20.51 -0.33
N LEU A 144 60.92 19.32 0.28
CA LEU A 144 62.06 18.67 0.94
C LEU A 144 63.17 18.26 -0.04
N SER A 145 62.86 18.02 -1.31
CA SER A 145 63.87 17.71 -2.34
C SER A 145 64.55 18.96 -2.90
N TYR A 146 63.92 20.13 -2.82
CA TYR A 146 64.50 21.39 -3.31
C TYR A 146 65.46 22.04 -2.31
N ASP A 147 65.22 21.84 -1.01
CA ASP A 147 66.11 22.37 0.04
C ASP A 147 67.43 21.56 0.24
N ARG A 148 67.64 20.53 -0.55
CA ARG A 148 68.81 19.65 -0.45
C ARG A 148 69.86 19.92 -1.53
N LYS A 149 69.84 21.09 -2.14
CA LYS A 149 70.89 21.64 -2.98
C LYS A 149 71.56 22.82 -2.25
#